data_c64a3edff5d736b062ac5cece1eaa98c
#
_entry.id   c64a3edff5d736b062ac5cece1eaa98c
#
_cell.length_a   1.000
_cell.length_b   1.000
_cell.length_c   1.000
_cell.angle_alpha   90.00
_cell.angle_beta   90.00
_cell.angle_gamma   90.00
#
_symmetry.space_group_name_H-M   'P 1'
#
loop_
_entity.id
_entity.type
_entity.pdbx_description
1 polymer ?
#
loop_
_entity_poly.entity_id
_entity_poly.type
_entity_poly.pdbx_seq_one_letter_code
_entity_poly.pdbx_strand_id
1 'polypeptide(L)'
;MLLEAKNLSVDFSTSKGILYAVRGVDLRLQEGELLGIVGESGSGKSVTAHALLRLIPGNGSVSGGSVRYRGEEIFTYGRERLRTYRGGEVSMIFQEPGRSFDPIYTVGKAMEETIRAHAPELETEEVRERSIQLLREVHIPFPEERLSNFPHQFSGGLLQRIMIALSLASDPKVLIADEPTTALDVTIQAGIIDLLVELKRKRNLAIIFITHNLGLIGAIADRIAVMYHGLVLEQGPAEKVLNHPHHPYTRALLDSILPFGKHHSDEHLTVVRGTVPDPHRPEPGCPFAPRCPLVR
;
A
#
# COMPACT_ATOMS: atom_id res chain seq x y z
N MET A 1 -14.57 8.34 10.95
CA MET A 1 -13.97 8.09 9.64
C MET A 1 -12.62 8.79 9.62
N LEU A 2 -11.51 8.05 9.42
CA LEU A 2 -10.17 8.62 9.43
C LEU A 2 -9.76 9.11 8.03
N LEU A 3 -9.87 8.24 7.03
CA LEU A 3 -9.58 8.56 5.63
C LEU A 3 -10.72 8.05 4.74
N GLU A 4 -11.17 8.86 3.80
CA GLU A 4 -12.26 8.52 2.88
C GLU A 4 -11.92 9.01 1.47
N ALA A 5 -12.03 8.14 0.48
CA ALA A 5 -12.07 8.49 -0.93
C ALA A 5 -13.51 8.30 -1.44
N LYS A 6 -14.05 9.26 -2.18
CA LYS A 6 -15.37 9.19 -2.79
C LYS A 6 -15.27 9.47 -4.27
N ASN A 7 -15.77 8.53 -5.09
CA ASN A 7 -15.79 8.62 -6.56
C ASN A 7 -14.44 9.07 -7.15
N LEU A 8 -13.33 8.62 -6.53
CA LEU A 8 -11.98 9.03 -6.89
C LEU A 8 -11.63 8.54 -8.30
N SER A 9 -11.23 9.45 -9.17
CA SER A 9 -10.81 9.16 -10.53
C SER A 9 -9.46 9.79 -10.82
N VAL A 10 -8.56 9.03 -11.48
CA VAL A 10 -7.21 9.48 -11.84
C VAL A 10 -6.90 9.04 -13.25
N ASP A 11 -6.49 10.02 -14.06
CA ASP A 11 -6.15 9.82 -15.45
C ASP A 11 -4.72 10.26 -15.74
N PHE A 12 -4.08 9.62 -16.72
CA PHE A 12 -2.75 9.96 -17.20
C PHE A 12 -2.78 10.32 -18.68
N SER A 13 -2.13 11.43 -19.03
CA SER A 13 -1.88 11.80 -20.42
C SER A 13 -0.71 11.02 -20.97
N THR A 14 -0.94 10.20 -21.98
CA THR A 14 0.09 9.37 -22.64
C THR A 14 0.16 9.64 -24.13
N SER A 15 1.21 9.16 -24.82
CA SER A 15 1.33 9.25 -26.26
C SER A 15 0.21 8.50 -27.02
N LYS A 16 -0.47 7.54 -26.33
CA LYS A 16 -1.59 6.76 -26.90
C LYS A 16 -2.97 7.35 -26.57
N GLY A 17 -3.00 8.48 -25.87
CA GLY A 17 -4.23 9.11 -25.37
C GLY A 17 -4.35 9.07 -23.85
N ILE A 18 -5.56 9.27 -23.35
CA ILE A 18 -5.84 9.25 -21.92
C ILE A 18 -5.88 7.80 -21.41
N LEU A 19 -5.12 7.52 -20.35
CA LEU A 19 -5.15 6.26 -19.62
C LEU A 19 -5.97 6.47 -18.34
N TYR A 20 -7.07 5.75 -18.20
CA TYR A 20 -7.99 5.80 -17.06
C TYR A 20 -7.54 4.83 -15.97
N ALA A 21 -6.64 5.29 -15.09
CA ALA A 21 -6.01 4.43 -14.08
C ALA A 21 -6.89 4.13 -12.88
N VAL A 22 -7.72 5.09 -12.46
CA VAL A 22 -8.70 4.97 -11.37
C VAL A 22 -10.02 5.57 -11.83
N ARG A 23 -11.14 4.90 -11.60
CA ARG A 23 -12.42 5.17 -12.27
C ARG A 23 -13.58 5.18 -11.29
N GLY A 24 -13.65 6.18 -10.41
CA GLY A 24 -14.75 6.32 -9.44
C GLY A 24 -14.63 5.36 -8.25
N VAL A 25 -13.44 5.29 -7.64
CA VAL A 25 -13.17 4.43 -6.48
C VAL A 25 -13.70 5.04 -5.19
N ASP A 26 -14.47 4.24 -4.44
CA ASP A 26 -14.92 4.54 -3.08
C ASP A 26 -14.15 3.67 -2.08
N LEU A 27 -13.42 4.30 -1.16
CA LEU A 27 -12.71 3.62 -0.07
C LEU A 27 -12.93 4.37 1.25
N ARG A 28 -12.94 3.61 2.34
CA ARG A 28 -13.07 4.15 3.69
C ARG A 28 -12.14 3.41 4.62
N LEU A 29 -11.45 4.15 5.48
CA LEU A 29 -10.56 3.63 6.51
C LEU A 29 -10.95 4.21 7.87
N GLN A 30 -11.08 3.36 8.87
CA GLN A 30 -11.33 3.74 10.26
C GLN A 30 -10.03 3.78 11.05
N GLU A 31 -10.05 4.38 12.23
CA GLU A 31 -8.89 4.34 13.15
C GLU A 31 -8.61 2.90 13.58
N GLY A 32 -7.34 2.51 13.57
CA GLY A 32 -6.91 1.15 13.93
C GLY A 32 -7.36 0.04 12.99
N GLU A 33 -7.99 0.35 11.84
CA GLU A 33 -8.43 -0.62 10.84
C GLU A 33 -7.26 -1.01 9.90
N LEU A 34 -7.22 -2.28 9.47
CA LEU A 34 -6.40 -2.74 8.36
C LEU A 34 -7.29 -3.03 7.16
N LEU A 35 -7.20 -2.15 6.14
CA LEU A 35 -7.87 -2.32 4.85
C LEU A 35 -6.91 -2.93 3.85
N GLY A 36 -7.22 -4.14 3.38
CA GLY A 36 -6.51 -4.77 2.26
C GLY A 36 -7.04 -4.27 0.92
N ILE A 37 -6.15 -3.85 0.02
CA ILE A 37 -6.49 -3.57 -1.38
C ILE A 37 -5.79 -4.60 -2.25
N VAL A 38 -6.57 -5.42 -2.96
CA VAL A 38 -6.06 -6.53 -3.76
C VAL A 38 -6.49 -6.45 -5.22
N GLY A 39 -5.75 -7.08 -6.11
CA GLY A 39 -6.07 -7.16 -7.55
C GLY A 39 -4.83 -7.42 -8.38
N GLU A 40 -5.02 -7.73 -9.67
CA GLU A 40 -3.93 -7.95 -10.63
C GLU A 40 -3.05 -6.70 -10.79
N SER A 41 -1.84 -6.88 -11.34
CA SER A 41 -0.98 -5.76 -11.74
C SER A 41 -1.72 -4.85 -12.72
N GLY A 42 -1.56 -3.53 -12.59
CA GLY A 42 -2.27 -2.55 -13.41
C GLY A 42 -3.74 -2.32 -13.04
N SER A 43 -4.27 -2.89 -11.95
CA SER A 43 -5.65 -2.65 -11.52
C SER A 43 -5.91 -1.27 -10.89
N GLY A 44 -4.89 -0.42 -10.71
CA GLY A 44 -5.01 0.94 -10.17
C GLY A 44 -4.68 1.08 -8.68
N LYS A 45 -4.25 0.03 -7.98
CA LYS A 45 -3.97 0.03 -6.52
C LYS A 45 -2.96 1.09 -6.09
N SER A 46 -1.75 1.05 -6.66
CA SER A 46 -0.68 2.01 -6.32
C SER A 46 -1.05 3.44 -6.73
N VAL A 47 -1.75 3.62 -7.86
CA VAL A 47 -2.24 4.93 -8.28
C VAL A 47 -3.27 5.47 -7.27
N THR A 48 -4.16 4.61 -6.77
CA THR A 48 -5.09 4.98 -5.68
C THR A 48 -4.33 5.40 -4.44
N ALA A 49 -3.31 4.64 -4.00
CA ALA A 49 -2.46 4.99 -2.86
C ALA A 49 -1.77 6.36 -3.03
N HIS A 50 -1.18 6.59 -4.21
CA HIS A 50 -0.55 7.88 -4.52
C HIS A 50 -1.56 9.04 -4.54
N ALA A 51 -2.80 8.80 -5.01
CA ALA A 51 -3.85 9.81 -4.98
C ALA A 51 -4.28 10.18 -3.56
N LEU A 52 -4.34 9.20 -2.63
CA LEU A 52 -4.62 9.44 -1.21
C LEU A 52 -3.57 10.36 -0.56
N LEU A 53 -2.35 10.40 -1.08
CA LEU A 53 -1.27 11.29 -0.63
C LEU A 53 -1.09 12.54 -1.54
N ARG A 54 -1.90 12.68 -2.58
CA ARG A 54 -1.70 13.69 -3.63
C ARG A 54 -0.30 13.64 -4.25
N LEU A 55 0.23 12.41 -4.47
CA LEU A 55 1.55 12.12 -5.06
C LEU A 55 1.44 11.59 -6.49
N ILE A 56 0.46 12.08 -7.26
CA ILE A 56 0.30 11.69 -8.66
C ILE A 56 1.48 12.26 -9.48
N PRO A 57 2.15 11.44 -10.32
CA PRO A 57 3.21 11.92 -11.23
C PRO A 57 2.73 13.01 -12.18
N GLY A 58 3.65 13.83 -12.70
CA GLY A 58 3.37 15.06 -13.43
C GLY A 58 2.53 14.93 -14.71
N ASN A 59 2.44 13.75 -15.33
CA ASN A 59 1.56 13.47 -16.48
C ASN A 59 0.18 12.92 -16.06
N GLY A 60 -0.07 12.76 -14.76
CA GLY A 60 -1.34 12.32 -14.18
C GLY A 60 -2.08 13.45 -13.48
N SER A 61 -3.38 13.30 -13.36
CA SER A 61 -4.25 14.23 -12.64
C SER A 61 -5.43 13.51 -11.99
N VAL A 62 -5.90 14.04 -10.86
CA VAL A 62 -7.20 13.65 -10.30
C VAL A 62 -8.28 14.29 -11.18
N SER A 63 -9.01 13.46 -11.92
CA SER A 63 -10.04 13.88 -12.86
C SER A 63 -11.43 13.94 -12.23
N GLY A 64 -11.62 13.41 -11.01
CA GLY A 64 -12.88 13.43 -10.31
C GLY A 64 -12.82 12.90 -8.90
N GLY A 65 -13.88 13.17 -8.15
CA GLY A 65 -14.05 12.70 -6.78
C GLY A 65 -13.36 13.57 -5.73
N SER A 66 -13.27 13.03 -4.53
CA SER A 66 -12.69 13.70 -3.36
C SER A 66 -11.94 12.71 -2.47
N VAL A 67 -10.94 13.22 -1.74
CA VAL A 67 -10.27 12.49 -0.66
C VAL A 67 -10.30 13.33 0.60
N ARG A 68 -10.83 12.77 1.70
CA ARG A 68 -10.95 13.46 2.98
C ARG A 68 -10.19 12.74 4.08
N TYR A 69 -9.38 13.51 4.78
CA TYR A 69 -8.74 13.07 6.03
C TYR A 69 -9.40 13.77 7.20
N ARG A 70 -9.98 13.01 8.15
CA ARG A 70 -10.77 13.55 9.28
C ARG A 70 -11.82 14.55 8.87
N GLY A 71 -12.44 14.35 7.69
CA GLY A 71 -13.47 15.22 7.14
C GLY A 71 -12.97 16.39 6.29
N GLU A 72 -11.67 16.72 6.33
CA GLU A 72 -11.05 17.78 5.54
C GLU A 72 -10.65 17.28 4.15
N GLU A 73 -10.95 18.04 3.09
CA GLU A 73 -10.63 17.72 1.69
C GLU A 73 -9.14 17.96 1.41
N ILE A 74 -8.37 16.91 1.13
CA ILE A 74 -6.92 17.02 0.95
C ILE A 74 -6.49 17.77 -0.31
N PHE A 75 -7.34 17.80 -1.35
CA PHE A 75 -7.00 18.49 -2.59
C PHE A 75 -7.02 20.02 -2.43
N THR A 76 -7.64 20.54 -1.38
CA THR A 76 -7.64 21.96 -1.02
C THR A 76 -6.47 22.38 -0.14
N TYR A 77 -5.66 21.41 0.36
CA TYR A 77 -4.53 21.72 1.24
C TYR A 77 -3.51 22.60 0.54
N GLY A 78 -3.13 23.72 1.20
CA GLY A 78 -1.96 24.50 0.85
C GLY A 78 -0.66 23.76 1.19
N ARG A 79 0.47 24.32 0.77
CA ARG A 79 1.79 23.67 0.86
C ARG A 79 2.13 23.22 2.28
N GLU A 80 1.96 24.08 3.29
CA GLU A 80 2.30 23.77 4.68
C GLU A 80 1.40 22.67 5.25
N ARG A 81 0.07 22.76 5.03
CA ARG A 81 -0.87 21.73 5.48
C ARG A 81 -0.60 20.38 4.81
N LEU A 82 -0.25 20.40 3.51
CA LEU A 82 0.09 19.18 2.78
C LEU A 82 1.41 18.54 3.28
N ARG A 83 2.38 19.35 3.71
CA ARG A 83 3.62 18.88 4.33
C ARG A 83 3.34 18.17 5.67
N THR A 84 2.49 18.75 6.52
CA THR A 84 2.06 18.12 7.79
C THR A 84 1.29 16.82 7.53
N TYR A 85 0.42 16.81 6.53
CA TYR A 85 -0.35 15.64 6.15
C TYR A 85 0.55 14.49 5.68
N ARG A 86 1.47 14.77 4.73
CA ARG A 86 2.42 13.78 4.20
C ARG A 86 3.52 13.50 5.22
N GLY A 87 3.63 12.26 5.64
CA GLY A 87 4.56 11.80 6.65
C GLY A 87 4.06 12.00 8.08
N GLY A 88 3.58 13.19 8.45
CA GLY A 88 3.12 13.48 9.81
C GLY A 88 1.78 12.83 10.17
N GLU A 89 0.84 12.76 9.26
CA GLU A 89 -0.48 12.16 9.51
C GLU A 89 -0.70 10.88 8.71
N VAL A 90 -0.28 10.88 7.45
CA VAL A 90 -0.36 9.74 6.53
C VAL A 90 1.02 9.50 5.95
N SER A 91 1.57 8.33 6.17
CA SER A 91 2.88 7.91 5.64
C SER A 91 2.72 6.74 4.68
N MET A 92 3.77 6.48 3.88
CA MET A 92 3.75 5.43 2.87
C MET A 92 5.05 4.65 2.84
N ILE A 93 4.91 3.33 2.75
CA ILE A 93 5.98 2.39 2.40
C ILE A 93 5.87 2.12 0.89
N PHE A 94 6.91 2.46 0.14
CA PHE A 94 6.97 2.26 -1.31
C PHE A 94 7.37 0.83 -1.67
N GLN A 95 7.03 0.40 -2.88
CA GLN A 95 7.17 -0.97 -3.37
C GLN A 95 8.62 -1.48 -3.37
N GLU A 96 9.62 -0.63 -3.65
CA GLU A 96 11.02 -1.04 -3.77
C GLU A 96 11.90 -0.28 -2.76
N PRO A 97 12.25 -0.89 -1.60
CA PRO A 97 13.05 -0.21 -0.58
C PRO A 97 14.41 0.24 -1.10
N GLY A 98 15.07 -0.57 -1.92
CA GLY A 98 16.38 -0.24 -2.49
C GLY A 98 16.42 1.02 -3.35
N ARG A 99 15.27 1.39 -3.97
CA ARG A 99 15.15 2.63 -4.76
C ARG A 99 14.72 3.85 -3.92
N SER A 100 14.24 3.61 -2.71
CA SER A 100 13.74 4.67 -1.82
C SER A 100 14.86 5.32 -1.00
N PHE A 101 16.02 4.67 -0.91
CA PHE A 101 17.18 5.19 -0.20
C PHE A 101 18.19 5.82 -1.18
N ASP A 102 18.73 6.98 -0.81
CA ASP A 102 19.91 7.50 -1.47
C ASP A 102 21.13 6.67 -1.03
N PRO A 103 21.83 5.97 -1.95
CA PRO A 103 22.92 5.06 -1.60
C PRO A 103 24.16 5.75 -1.01
N ILE A 104 24.29 7.06 -1.15
CA ILE A 104 25.43 7.82 -0.63
C ILE A 104 25.25 8.28 0.81
N TYR A 105 24.04 8.17 1.36
CA TYR A 105 23.75 8.53 2.74
C TYR A 105 23.63 7.29 3.63
N THR A 106 24.06 7.43 4.88
CA THR A 106 23.86 6.39 5.90
C THR A 106 22.40 6.33 6.32
N VAL A 107 21.99 5.20 6.92
CA VAL A 107 20.67 5.05 7.52
C VAL A 107 20.41 6.12 8.58
N GLY A 108 21.40 6.44 9.41
CA GLY A 108 21.30 7.51 10.41
C GLY A 108 21.00 8.87 9.79
N LYS A 109 21.62 9.19 8.65
CA LYS A 109 21.35 10.46 7.95
C LYS A 109 19.93 10.50 7.39
N ALA A 110 19.45 9.40 6.79
CA ALA A 110 18.07 9.31 6.31
C ALA A 110 17.04 9.44 7.46
N MET A 111 17.32 8.80 8.62
CA MET A 111 16.48 8.93 9.82
C MET A 111 16.47 10.37 10.34
N GLU A 112 17.63 11.01 10.44
CA GLU A 112 17.77 12.41 10.86
C GLU A 112 16.94 13.34 9.98
N GLU A 113 17.10 13.26 8.66
CA GLU A 113 16.37 14.11 7.72
C GLU A 113 14.85 13.92 7.83
N THR A 114 14.41 12.66 7.95
CA THR A 114 12.98 12.35 8.08
C THR A 114 12.40 12.88 9.38
N ILE A 115 13.09 12.69 10.51
CA ILE A 115 12.65 13.19 11.82
C ILE A 115 12.61 14.72 11.82
N ARG A 116 13.69 15.39 11.39
CA ARG A 116 13.78 16.86 11.36
C ARG A 116 12.80 17.51 10.40
N ALA A 117 12.36 16.80 9.37
CA ALA A 117 11.34 17.32 8.46
C ALA A 117 10.01 17.61 9.17
N HIS A 118 9.71 16.92 10.29
CA HIS A 118 8.45 17.03 11.04
C HIS A 118 8.66 17.52 12.49
N ALA A 119 9.88 17.47 12.99
CA ALA A 119 10.27 17.91 14.34
C ALA A 119 11.62 18.64 14.26
N PRO A 120 11.67 19.83 13.63
CA PRO A 120 12.90 20.59 13.42
C PRO A 120 13.52 21.14 14.71
N GLU A 121 12.74 21.20 15.77
CA GLU A 121 13.13 21.69 17.11
C GLU A 121 13.96 20.71 17.92
N LEU A 122 13.97 19.42 17.54
CA LEU A 122 14.68 18.38 18.30
C LEU A 122 16.21 18.57 18.22
N GLU A 123 16.88 18.43 19.36
CA GLU A 123 18.32 18.42 19.43
C GLU A 123 18.92 17.16 18.78
N THR A 124 20.19 17.22 18.41
CA THR A 124 20.85 16.12 17.66
C THR A 124 20.82 14.80 18.42
N GLU A 125 21.01 14.83 19.75
CA GLU A 125 20.98 13.62 20.56
C GLU A 125 19.56 13.03 20.66
N GLU A 126 18.54 13.87 20.77
CA GLU A 126 17.12 13.45 20.77
C GLU A 126 16.74 12.77 19.45
N VAL A 127 17.19 13.33 18.31
CA VAL A 127 17.00 12.72 16.98
C VAL A 127 17.70 11.37 16.91
N ARG A 128 18.92 11.27 17.43
CA ARG A 128 19.68 10.03 17.48
C ARG A 128 18.99 8.95 18.33
N GLU A 129 18.56 9.30 19.54
CA GLU A 129 17.83 8.40 20.43
C GLU A 129 16.51 7.91 19.80
N ARG A 130 15.75 8.83 19.19
CA ARG A 130 14.51 8.49 18.47
C ARG A 130 14.79 7.54 17.29
N SER A 131 15.86 7.76 16.54
CA SER A 131 16.27 6.89 15.46
C SER A 131 16.58 5.48 15.95
N ILE A 132 17.35 5.35 17.05
CA ILE A 132 17.67 4.07 17.68
C ILE A 132 16.40 3.36 18.14
N GLN A 133 15.48 4.09 18.80
CA GLN A 133 14.21 3.53 19.26
C GLN A 133 13.36 2.99 18.12
N LEU A 134 13.24 3.73 17.02
CA LEU A 134 12.51 3.29 15.82
C LEU A 134 13.12 2.03 15.20
N LEU A 135 14.46 1.97 15.11
CA LEU A 135 15.14 0.77 14.61
C LEU A 135 14.96 -0.45 15.54
N ARG A 136 14.93 -0.26 16.85
CA ARG A 136 14.58 -1.33 17.82
C ARG A 136 13.15 -1.81 17.64
N GLU A 137 12.22 -0.90 17.45
CA GLU A 137 10.80 -1.22 17.28
C GLU A 137 10.52 -2.05 16.03
N VAL A 138 11.32 -1.90 14.98
CA VAL A 138 11.25 -2.73 13.77
C VAL A 138 12.22 -3.91 13.80
N HIS A 139 12.75 -4.25 14.98
CA HIS A 139 13.62 -5.40 15.24
C HIS A 139 14.93 -5.39 14.43
N ILE A 140 15.56 -4.23 14.26
CA ILE A 140 16.92 -4.14 13.73
C ILE A 140 17.92 -4.49 14.83
N PRO A 141 18.80 -5.48 14.63
CA PRO A 141 19.83 -5.83 15.61
C PRO A 141 20.93 -4.77 15.66
N PHE A 142 21.44 -4.46 16.86
CA PHE A 142 22.50 -3.48 17.09
C PHE A 142 22.22 -2.11 16.47
N PRO A 143 21.07 -1.48 16.78
CA PRO A 143 20.60 -0.30 16.07
C PRO A 143 21.55 0.90 16.17
N GLU A 144 22.30 1.04 17.28
CA GLU A 144 23.29 2.08 17.50
C GLU A 144 24.41 2.06 16.45
N GLU A 145 24.89 0.85 16.10
CA GLU A 145 25.93 0.65 15.10
C GLU A 145 25.37 0.79 13.69
N ARG A 146 24.12 0.37 13.50
CA ARG A 146 23.45 0.36 12.19
C ARG A 146 23.17 1.75 11.63
N LEU A 147 23.09 2.77 12.46
CA LEU A 147 22.94 4.17 12.00
C LEU A 147 24.08 4.63 11.10
N SER A 148 25.31 4.12 11.30
CA SER A 148 26.47 4.46 10.47
C SER A 148 26.56 3.66 9.17
N ASN A 149 25.73 2.64 8.99
CA ASN A 149 25.76 1.79 7.81
C ASN A 149 25.03 2.44 6.63
N PHE A 150 25.46 2.09 5.42
CA PHE A 150 24.82 2.48 4.16
C PHE A 150 23.75 1.45 3.75
N PRO A 151 22.74 1.85 2.96
CA PRO A 151 21.65 0.95 2.53
C PRO A 151 22.13 -0.35 1.90
N HIS A 152 23.17 -0.32 1.07
CA HIS A 152 23.73 -1.49 0.38
C HIS A 152 24.39 -2.53 1.32
N GLN A 153 24.59 -2.20 2.59
CA GLN A 153 25.15 -3.11 3.60
C GLN A 153 24.07 -3.94 4.31
N PHE A 154 22.80 -3.77 3.95
CA PHE A 154 21.68 -4.50 4.55
C PHE A 154 21.10 -5.53 3.59
N SER A 155 20.57 -6.64 4.13
CA SER A 155 19.71 -7.52 3.35
C SER A 155 18.39 -6.83 3.00
N GLY A 156 17.70 -7.31 1.96
CA GLY A 156 16.42 -6.75 1.53
C GLY A 156 15.38 -6.67 2.67
N GLY A 157 15.30 -7.70 3.51
CA GLY A 157 14.38 -7.72 4.65
C GLY A 157 14.74 -6.71 5.75
N LEU A 158 16.04 -6.49 6.03
CA LEU A 158 16.47 -5.46 6.98
C LEU A 158 16.23 -4.06 6.41
N LEU A 159 16.50 -3.86 5.12
CA LEU A 159 16.25 -2.59 4.46
C LEU A 159 14.75 -2.25 4.44
N GLN A 160 13.89 -3.26 4.23
CA GLN A 160 12.44 -3.10 4.34
C GLN A 160 12.02 -2.69 5.76
N ARG A 161 12.58 -3.30 6.81
CA ARG A 161 12.33 -2.89 8.20
C ARG A 161 12.77 -1.46 8.47
N ILE A 162 13.92 -1.04 7.95
CA ILE A 162 14.41 0.34 8.06
C ILE A 162 13.45 1.31 7.35
N MET A 163 12.92 0.95 6.17
CA MET A 163 11.91 1.77 5.48
C MET A 163 10.62 1.88 6.29
N ILE A 164 10.20 0.81 6.96
CA ILE A 164 9.08 0.86 7.91
C ILE A 164 9.40 1.83 9.06
N ALA A 165 10.60 1.76 9.65
CA ALA A 165 11.02 2.70 10.71
C ALA A 165 10.98 4.16 10.24
N LEU A 166 11.47 4.45 9.04
CA LEU A 166 11.39 5.79 8.43
C LEU A 166 9.94 6.25 8.26
N SER A 167 9.06 5.36 7.78
CA SER A 167 7.64 5.70 7.60
C SER A 167 6.91 5.99 8.92
N LEU A 168 7.46 5.53 10.05
CA LEU A 168 6.91 5.77 11.40
C LEU A 168 7.59 6.93 12.12
N ALA A 169 8.60 7.55 11.55
CA ALA A 169 9.44 8.56 12.21
C ALA A 169 8.65 9.78 12.72
N SER A 170 7.56 10.13 12.06
CA SER A 170 6.69 11.27 12.41
C SER A 170 5.41 10.87 13.16
N ASP A 171 5.32 9.64 13.65
CA ASP A 171 4.17 9.07 14.36
C ASP A 171 2.83 9.20 13.61
N PRO A 172 2.74 8.75 12.33
CA PRO A 172 1.54 8.88 11.52
C PRO A 172 0.37 8.10 12.12
N LYS A 173 -0.86 8.50 11.74
CA LYS A 173 -2.09 7.77 12.10
C LYS A 173 -2.52 6.79 11.02
N VAL A 174 -2.06 7.00 9.80
CA VAL A 174 -2.29 6.10 8.66
C VAL A 174 -0.98 5.70 8.03
N LEU A 175 -0.81 4.41 7.77
CA LEU A 175 0.30 3.85 7.02
C LEU A 175 -0.24 3.19 5.75
N ILE A 176 0.20 3.65 4.59
CA ILE A 176 -0.08 3.00 3.31
C ILE A 176 1.12 2.12 2.97
N ALA A 177 0.93 0.81 2.87
CA ALA A 177 1.97 -0.15 2.52
C ALA A 177 1.70 -0.67 1.10
N ASP A 178 2.44 -0.15 0.12
CA ASP A 178 2.30 -0.53 -1.28
C ASP A 178 3.24 -1.69 -1.63
N GLU A 179 2.68 -2.87 -1.70
CA GLU A 179 3.39 -4.13 -1.93
C GLU A 179 4.66 -4.30 -1.05
N PRO A 180 4.55 -4.17 0.28
CA PRO A 180 5.71 -4.06 1.17
C PRO A 180 6.53 -5.35 1.30
N THR A 181 6.08 -6.43 0.68
CA THR A 181 6.73 -7.75 0.73
C THR A 181 7.15 -8.26 -0.65
N THR A 182 6.98 -7.47 -1.71
CA THR A 182 7.39 -7.84 -3.07
C THR A 182 8.91 -8.02 -3.13
N ALA A 183 9.37 -9.03 -3.86
CA ALA A 183 10.78 -9.44 -4.01
C ALA A 183 11.49 -9.94 -2.71
N LEU A 184 10.73 -10.26 -1.66
CA LEU A 184 11.24 -10.91 -0.46
C LEU A 184 10.89 -12.42 -0.46
N ASP A 185 11.73 -13.23 0.16
CA ASP A 185 11.40 -14.64 0.37
C ASP A 185 10.23 -14.83 1.36
N VAL A 186 9.56 -15.99 1.30
CA VAL A 186 8.33 -16.27 2.05
C VAL A 186 8.51 -16.08 3.56
N THR A 187 9.67 -16.47 4.10
CA THR A 187 9.95 -16.35 5.54
C THR A 187 10.09 -14.89 5.96
N ILE A 188 10.79 -14.10 5.16
CA ILE A 188 10.95 -12.66 5.40
C ILE A 188 9.61 -11.93 5.24
N GLN A 189 8.80 -12.31 4.23
CA GLN A 189 7.44 -11.77 4.04
C GLN A 189 6.60 -11.95 5.31
N ALA A 190 6.54 -13.16 5.87
CA ALA A 190 5.81 -13.42 7.11
C ALA A 190 6.28 -12.51 8.25
N GLY A 191 7.59 -12.37 8.44
CA GLY A 191 8.16 -11.51 9.48
C GLY A 191 7.88 -10.01 9.29
N ILE A 192 7.70 -9.51 8.05
CA ILE A 192 7.28 -8.13 7.78
C ILE A 192 5.80 -7.93 8.09
N ILE A 193 4.97 -8.92 7.77
CA ILE A 193 3.52 -8.88 8.06
C ILE A 193 3.28 -8.88 9.57
N ASP A 194 3.93 -9.79 10.30
CA ASP A 194 3.83 -9.87 11.76
C ASP A 194 4.25 -8.54 12.40
N LEU A 195 5.34 -7.92 11.91
CA LEU A 195 5.79 -6.60 12.35
C LEU A 195 4.72 -5.53 12.11
N LEU A 196 4.09 -5.47 10.93
CA LEU A 196 3.05 -4.47 10.64
C LEU A 196 1.81 -4.68 11.50
N VAL A 197 1.41 -5.92 11.79
CA VAL A 197 0.31 -6.25 12.71
C VAL A 197 0.66 -5.85 14.15
N GLU A 198 1.88 -6.09 14.58
CA GLU A 198 2.38 -5.65 15.90
C GLU A 198 2.33 -4.13 16.03
N LEU A 199 2.86 -3.39 15.04
CA LEU A 199 2.89 -1.93 14.99
C LEU A 199 1.46 -1.34 14.94
N LYS A 200 0.55 -1.95 14.16
CA LYS A 200 -0.88 -1.59 14.15
C LYS A 200 -1.45 -1.57 15.57
N ARG A 201 -1.21 -2.64 16.35
CA ARG A 201 -1.72 -2.77 17.72
C ARG A 201 -1.05 -1.79 18.68
N LYS A 202 0.29 -1.69 18.65
CA LYS A 202 1.06 -0.86 19.57
C LYS A 202 0.79 0.63 19.42
N ARG A 203 0.63 1.10 18.17
CA ARG A 203 0.48 2.53 17.84
C ARG A 203 -0.94 2.94 17.51
N ASN A 204 -1.91 2.01 17.59
CA ASN A 204 -3.28 2.21 17.09
C ASN A 204 -3.30 2.76 15.66
N LEU A 205 -2.44 2.18 14.82
CA LEU A 205 -2.19 2.62 13.46
C LEU A 205 -3.28 2.07 12.51
N ALA A 206 -3.86 2.92 11.68
CA ALA A 206 -4.69 2.47 10.58
C ALA A 206 -3.80 2.13 9.38
N ILE A 207 -4.01 0.99 8.73
CA ILE A 207 -3.15 0.52 7.64
C ILE A 207 -3.97 0.29 6.38
N ILE A 208 -3.51 0.84 5.25
CA ILE A 208 -3.92 0.40 3.90
C ILE A 208 -2.80 -0.51 3.39
N PHE A 209 -3.11 -1.79 3.22
CA PHE A 209 -2.15 -2.78 2.76
C PHE A 209 -2.47 -3.20 1.32
N ILE A 210 -1.61 -2.84 0.39
CA ILE A 210 -1.77 -3.18 -1.03
C ILE A 210 -0.94 -4.41 -1.36
N THR A 211 -1.56 -5.38 -2.00
CA THR A 211 -0.91 -6.61 -2.46
C THR A 211 -1.66 -7.23 -3.64
N HIS A 212 -1.00 -8.08 -4.39
CA HIS A 212 -1.65 -8.98 -5.35
C HIS A 212 -1.98 -10.36 -4.74
N ASN A 213 -1.54 -10.63 -3.51
CA ASN A 213 -1.75 -11.92 -2.83
C ASN A 213 -2.94 -11.85 -1.86
N LEU A 214 -4.11 -12.35 -2.32
CA LEU A 214 -5.35 -12.36 -1.55
C LEU A 214 -5.27 -13.29 -0.34
N GLY A 215 -4.53 -14.40 -0.42
CA GLY A 215 -4.36 -15.34 0.69
C GLY A 215 -3.58 -14.72 1.85
N LEU A 216 -2.57 -13.93 1.55
CA LEU A 216 -1.76 -13.23 2.53
C LEU A 216 -2.57 -12.17 3.29
N ILE A 217 -3.28 -11.32 2.56
CA ILE A 217 -4.06 -10.24 3.17
C ILE A 217 -5.25 -10.76 3.96
N GLY A 218 -5.80 -11.91 3.55
CA GLY A 218 -6.93 -12.55 4.22
C GLY A 218 -6.66 -12.93 5.67
N ALA A 219 -5.41 -13.16 6.04
CA ALA A 219 -5.02 -13.52 7.39
C ALA A 219 -4.96 -12.32 8.36
N ILE A 220 -4.85 -11.09 7.85
CA ILE A 220 -4.56 -9.90 8.67
C ILE A 220 -5.53 -8.74 8.49
N ALA A 221 -6.27 -8.69 7.38
CA ALA A 221 -7.17 -7.57 7.09
C ALA A 221 -8.48 -7.65 7.86
N ASP A 222 -8.95 -6.50 8.33
CA ASP A 222 -10.31 -6.34 8.87
C ASP A 222 -11.32 -6.26 7.72
N ARG A 223 -10.95 -5.55 6.64
CA ARG A 223 -11.75 -5.41 5.42
C ARG A 223 -10.86 -5.53 4.18
N ILE A 224 -11.47 -5.96 3.08
CA ILE A 224 -10.82 -6.10 1.78
C ILE A 224 -11.59 -5.33 0.72
N ALA A 225 -10.87 -4.64 -0.16
CA ALA A 225 -11.35 -4.06 -1.41
C ALA A 225 -10.64 -4.75 -2.58
N VAL A 226 -11.41 -5.34 -3.49
CA VAL A 226 -10.89 -6.05 -4.68
C VAL A 226 -10.97 -5.11 -5.87
N MET A 227 -9.82 -4.72 -6.39
CA MET A 227 -9.69 -3.79 -7.51
C MET A 227 -9.40 -4.50 -8.83
N TYR A 228 -10.07 -4.08 -9.87
CA TYR A 228 -9.85 -4.52 -11.24
C TYR A 228 -10.07 -3.37 -12.21
N HIS A 229 -9.12 -3.13 -13.11
CA HIS A 229 -9.23 -2.15 -14.19
C HIS A 229 -9.71 -0.76 -13.72
N GLY A 230 -9.14 -0.25 -12.63
CA GLY A 230 -9.43 1.06 -12.04
C GLY A 230 -10.71 1.14 -11.21
N LEU A 231 -11.42 0.05 -11.00
CA LEU A 231 -12.66 -0.02 -10.22
C LEU A 231 -12.51 -0.92 -9.00
N VAL A 232 -13.26 -0.66 -7.94
CA VAL A 232 -13.49 -1.60 -6.85
C VAL A 232 -14.70 -2.46 -7.24
N LEU A 233 -14.48 -3.74 -7.55
CA LEU A 233 -15.53 -4.66 -7.95
C LEU A 233 -16.25 -5.30 -6.77
N GLU A 234 -15.55 -5.48 -5.65
CA GLU A 234 -16.09 -6.02 -4.41
C GLU A 234 -15.37 -5.43 -3.21
N GLN A 235 -16.09 -5.13 -2.13
CA GLN A 235 -15.49 -4.73 -0.86
C GLN A 235 -16.37 -5.12 0.32
N GLY A 236 -15.74 -5.46 1.44
CA GLY A 236 -16.46 -5.84 2.64
C GLY A 236 -15.54 -6.33 3.76
N PRO A 237 -16.12 -6.83 4.89
CA PRO A 237 -15.35 -7.56 5.89
C PRO A 237 -14.56 -8.69 5.26
N ALA A 238 -13.29 -8.86 5.67
CA ALA A 238 -12.39 -9.84 5.05
C ALA A 238 -13.00 -11.24 5.04
N GLU A 239 -13.58 -11.69 6.14
CA GLU A 239 -14.24 -12.99 6.27
C GLU A 239 -15.33 -13.19 5.18
N LYS A 240 -16.15 -12.15 4.91
CA LYS A 240 -17.22 -12.24 3.90
C LYS A 240 -16.65 -12.32 2.48
N VAL A 241 -15.69 -11.46 2.16
CA VAL A 241 -15.09 -11.42 0.82
C VAL A 241 -14.36 -12.73 0.49
N LEU A 242 -13.73 -13.36 1.49
CA LEU A 242 -12.96 -14.59 1.30
C LEU A 242 -13.84 -15.83 1.27
N ASN A 243 -14.81 -15.96 2.18
CA ASN A 243 -15.60 -17.17 2.32
C ASN A 243 -16.87 -17.16 1.45
N HIS A 244 -17.39 -15.97 1.13
CA HIS A 244 -18.62 -15.78 0.36
C HIS A 244 -18.45 -14.70 -0.72
N PRO A 245 -17.49 -14.88 -1.66
CA PRO A 245 -17.26 -13.90 -2.72
C PRO A 245 -18.48 -13.78 -3.63
N HIS A 246 -18.94 -12.55 -3.83
CA HIS A 246 -20.09 -12.27 -4.71
C HIS A 246 -19.64 -12.06 -6.16
N HIS A 247 -18.51 -11.37 -6.37
CA HIS A 247 -18.06 -11.05 -7.72
C HIS A 247 -17.26 -12.21 -8.35
N PRO A 248 -17.54 -12.61 -9.59
CA PRO A 248 -16.81 -13.70 -10.26
C PRO A 248 -15.29 -13.50 -10.34
N TYR A 249 -14.81 -12.26 -10.44
CA TYR A 249 -13.38 -11.96 -10.38
C TYR A 249 -12.76 -12.31 -9.02
N THR A 250 -13.41 -11.93 -7.91
CA THR A 250 -12.95 -12.29 -6.55
C THR A 250 -12.85 -13.80 -6.39
N ARG A 251 -13.87 -14.52 -6.87
CA ARG A 251 -13.88 -15.99 -6.86
C ARG A 251 -12.73 -16.55 -7.68
N ALA A 252 -12.51 -16.05 -8.91
CA ALA A 252 -11.42 -16.50 -9.76
C ALA A 252 -10.03 -16.23 -9.15
N LEU A 253 -9.85 -15.11 -8.42
CA LEU A 253 -8.62 -14.82 -7.65
C LEU A 253 -8.42 -15.83 -6.51
N LEU A 254 -9.48 -16.16 -5.76
CA LEU A 254 -9.43 -17.14 -4.68
C LEU A 254 -9.11 -18.54 -5.20
N ASP A 255 -9.75 -18.95 -6.30
CA ASP A 255 -9.54 -20.25 -6.94
C ASP A 255 -8.11 -20.39 -7.52
N SER A 256 -7.41 -19.26 -7.77
CA SER A 256 -6.01 -19.27 -8.21
C SER A 256 -4.99 -19.42 -7.08
N ILE A 257 -5.42 -19.34 -5.82
CA ILE A 257 -4.55 -19.57 -4.65
C ILE A 257 -4.34 -21.07 -4.51
N LEU A 258 -3.08 -21.50 -4.62
CA LEU A 258 -2.72 -22.90 -4.42
C LEU A 258 -2.86 -23.28 -2.94
N PRO A 259 -3.68 -24.29 -2.61
CA PRO A 259 -3.70 -24.86 -1.28
C PRO A 259 -2.33 -25.47 -0.94
N PHE A 260 -1.84 -25.21 0.27
CA PHE A 260 -0.57 -25.77 0.73
C PHE A 260 -0.62 -27.31 0.68
N GLY A 261 0.40 -27.95 0.08
CA GLY A 261 0.51 -29.42 0.01
C GLY A 261 -0.14 -30.09 -1.20
N LYS A 262 -0.79 -29.35 -2.11
CA LYS A 262 -1.26 -29.91 -3.40
C LYS A 262 -0.12 -29.94 -4.42
N HIS A 263 0.00 -31.05 -5.15
CA HIS A 263 0.99 -31.23 -6.22
C HIS A 263 0.36 -30.80 -7.56
N HIS A 264 1.16 -30.27 -8.50
CA HIS A 264 0.71 -29.83 -9.83
C HIS A 264 0.08 -30.95 -10.69
N SER A 265 0.29 -32.21 -10.31
CA SER A 265 -0.33 -33.38 -10.94
C SER A 265 -1.76 -33.65 -10.50
N ASP A 266 -2.22 -33.03 -9.40
CA ASP A 266 -3.47 -33.45 -8.76
C ASP A 266 -4.70 -32.67 -9.25
N GLU A 267 -4.52 -31.45 -9.77
CA GLU A 267 -5.58 -30.62 -10.36
C GLU A 267 -5.03 -29.66 -11.40
N HIS A 268 -5.84 -29.30 -12.42
CA HIS A 268 -5.52 -28.19 -13.31
C HIS A 268 -5.51 -26.88 -12.51
N LEU A 269 -4.39 -26.15 -12.57
CA LEU A 269 -4.29 -24.82 -11.96
C LEU A 269 -5.36 -23.90 -12.55
N THR A 270 -6.24 -23.40 -11.69
CA THR A 270 -7.22 -22.40 -12.09
C THR A 270 -6.50 -21.06 -12.24
N VAL A 271 -6.42 -20.55 -13.44
CA VAL A 271 -5.88 -19.21 -13.73
C VAL A 271 -7.00 -18.32 -14.24
N VAL A 272 -6.95 -17.04 -13.91
CA VAL A 272 -7.87 -16.06 -14.50
C VAL A 272 -7.58 -15.91 -15.98
N ARG A 273 -8.41 -16.52 -16.83
CA ARG A 273 -8.20 -16.59 -18.28
C ARG A 273 -8.29 -15.22 -18.95
N GLY A 274 -7.64 -15.07 -20.10
CA GLY A 274 -7.69 -13.87 -20.95
C GLY A 274 -6.77 -12.75 -20.45
N THR A 275 -6.83 -11.59 -21.09
CA THR A 275 -6.03 -10.40 -20.82
C THR A 275 -6.89 -9.30 -20.20
N VAL A 276 -6.26 -8.46 -19.39
CA VAL A 276 -6.91 -7.24 -18.85
C VAL A 276 -7.28 -6.32 -20.02
N PRO A 277 -8.49 -5.72 -20.04
CA PRO A 277 -8.88 -4.76 -21.06
C PRO A 277 -7.93 -3.56 -21.18
N ASP A 278 -7.94 -2.89 -22.35
CA ASP A 278 -7.12 -1.71 -22.59
C ASP A 278 -7.60 -0.53 -21.71
N PRO A 279 -6.75 0.01 -20.81
CA PRO A 279 -7.14 1.13 -19.93
C PRO A 279 -7.32 2.46 -20.67
N HIS A 280 -6.92 2.56 -21.94
CA HIS A 280 -7.19 3.73 -22.79
C HIS A 280 -8.60 3.75 -23.37
N ARG A 281 -9.28 2.60 -23.39
CA ARG A 281 -10.63 2.44 -23.97
C ARG A 281 -11.52 1.65 -23.03
N PRO A 282 -11.91 2.25 -21.88
CA PRO A 282 -12.79 1.57 -20.95
C PRO A 282 -14.15 1.33 -21.59
N GLU A 283 -14.54 0.08 -21.66
CA GLU A 283 -15.86 -0.31 -22.14
C GLU A 283 -16.94 -0.05 -21.09
N PRO A 284 -18.18 0.24 -21.51
CA PRO A 284 -19.31 0.38 -20.60
C PRO A 284 -19.66 -0.97 -19.94
N GLY A 285 -20.17 -0.92 -18.72
CA GLY A 285 -20.53 -2.13 -17.96
C GLY A 285 -19.41 -2.70 -17.10
N CYS A 286 -19.49 -4.00 -16.83
CA CYS A 286 -18.50 -4.67 -15.98
C CYS A 286 -17.18 -4.90 -16.75
N PRO A 287 -16.04 -4.35 -16.32
CA PRO A 287 -14.77 -4.52 -17.04
C PRO A 287 -14.25 -5.96 -17.02
N PHE A 288 -14.76 -6.80 -16.13
CA PHE A 288 -14.43 -8.23 -16.11
C PHE A 288 -15.26 -9.07 -17.09
N ALA A 289 -16.29 -8.50 -17.73
CA ALA A 289 -17.18 -9.23 -18.64
C ALA A 289 -16.44 -10.05 -19.70
N PRO A 290 -15.38 -9.56 -20.39
CA PRO A 290 -14.64 -10.34 -21.40
C PRO A 290 -13.95 -11.60 -20.85
N ARG A 291 -13.74 -11.68 -19.53
CA ARG A 291 -13.07 -12.78 -18.83
C ARG A 291 -14.01 -13.56 -17.89
N CYS A 292 -15.26 -13.11 -17.80
CA CYS A 292 -16.24 -13.66 -16.85
C CYS A 292 -16.89 -14.93 -17.41
N PRO A 293 -16.83 -16.06 -16.68
CA PRO A 293 -17.48 -17.29 -17.13
C PRO A 293 -19.01 -17.22 -17.06
N LEU A 294 -19.59 -16.19 -16.43
CA LEU A 294 -21.02 -16.02 -16.25
C LEU A 294 -21.66 -15.04 -17.26
N VAL A 295 -20.87 -14.41 -18.12
CA VAL A 295 -21.39 -13.54 -19.20
C VAL A 295 -22.17 -14.38 -20.21
N ARG A 296 -23.40 -13.96 -20.51
CA ARG A 296 -24.26 -14.55 -21.53
C ARG A 296 -24.24 -13.70 -22.79
#